data_f66a98416b035ec33b41bde5495be7e6
#
_entry.id   f66a98416b035ec33b41bde5495be7e6
#
_cell.length_a   1.000
_cell.length_b   1.000
_cell.length_c   1.000
_cell.angle_alpha   90.00
_cell.angle_beta   90.00
_cell.angle_gamma   90.00
#
_symmetry.space_group_name_H-M   'P 1'
#
loop_
_entity.id
_entity.type
_entity.pdbx_description
1 polymer ?
#
loop_
_entity_poly.entity_id
_entity_poly.type
_entity_poly.pdbx_seq_one_letter_code
_entity_poly.pdbx_strand_id
1 'polypeptide(L)'
;AAINNPIDSKPLAQIVTPGDKVAILASDVTRAWLKMDQFLPIILNNLNSFGIPDQDIFLVNATGTHRAHTEAENIITYGQEIVNRIKIYQHNAYDNDNLLELGVTSRGTPVFLNKLVCQADKVILTGGTVYHLMAGYGGGRKSVMPGISGDKTVQANHSIAMHPEVGKGVNPLCQAGATTGNPLHEDMVEVAQMLNPDFLINFAYNAHGEFAEVVAGNWLTAWEKCCQYVDKIFGIEINKQADLVIATAGGFPKDINLYQGSKTVDNAYFACKQGGTIIFLLECPDIYEPPAFTQWLRFEDIQEFENAVRADFS
;
A
#
# COMPACT_ATOMS: atom_id res chain seq x y z
N ALA A 1 1.34 -10.87 -21.40
CA ALA A 1 2.53 -10.23 -21.99
C ALA A 1 3.56 -9.87 -20.90
N ALA A 2 3.20 -9.11 -19.85
CA ALA A 2 4.15 -8.62 -18.82
C ALA A 2 4.90 -9.75 -18.09
N ILE A 3 4.22 -10.82 -17.69
CA ILE A 3 4.83 -11.98 -16.99
C ILE A 3 5.91 -12.67 -17.84
N ASN A 4 5.75 -12.64 -19.18
CA ASN A 4 6.68 -13.28 -20.11
C ASN A 4 7.83 -12.35 -20.54
N ASN A 5 7.67 -11.03 -20.36
CA ASN A 5 8.67 -10.02 -20.66
C ASN A 5 8.83 -9.10 -19.43
N PRO A 6 9.34 -9.64 -18.32
CA PRO A 6 9.43 -8.92 -17.07
C PRO A 6 10.54 -7.87 -17.07
N ILE A 7 10.40 -6.86 -16.23
CA ILE A 7 11.38 -5.80 -16.02
C ILE A 7 12.43 -6.32 -15.03
N ASP A 8 13.70 -6.26 -15.42
CA ASP A 8 14.87 -6.60 -14.60
C ASP A 8 14.73 -7.92 -13.82
N SER A 9 14.13 -8.92 -14.46
CA SER A 9 13.87 -10.24 -13.87
C SER A 9 13.86 -11.32 -14.94
N LYS A 10 14.01 -12.57 -14.52
CA LYS A 10 13.69 -13.71 -15.37
C LYS A 10 12.15 -13.82 -15.51
N PRO A 11 11.66 -14.41 -16.62
CA PRO A 11 10.25 -14.79 -16.71
C PRO A 11 9.81 -15.66 -15.53
N LEU A 12 8.56 -15.50 -15.07
CA LEU A 12 8.04 -16.20 -13.88
C LEU A 12 8.21 -17.74 -14.01
N ALA A 13 8.06 -18.29 -15.21
CA ALA A 13 8.31 -19.71 -15.51
C ALA A 13 9.73 -20.18 -15.19
N GLN A 14 10.70 -19.29 -15.08
CA GLN A 14 12.10 -19.61 -14.75
C GLN A 14 12.44 -19.30 -13.29
N ILE A 15 11.49 -18.73 -12.55
CA ILE A 15 11.64 -18.39 -11.13
C ILE A 15 11.05 -19.51 -10.27
N VAL A 16 9.85 -20.00 -10.64
CA VAL A 16 9.18 -21.08 -9.93
C VAL A 16 9.61 -22.44 -10.43
N THR A 17 9.63 -23.41 -9.52
CA THR A 17 10.00 -24.81 -9.81
C THR A 17 8.91 -25.73 -9.26
N PRO A 18 8.48 -26.80 -9.97
CA PRO A 18 7.52 -27.76 -9.45
C PRO A 18 7.89 -28.26 -8.05
N GLY A 19 6.99 -28.13 -7.11
CA GLY A 19 7.18 -28.43 -5.69
C GLY A 19 7.36 -27.21 -4.80
N ASP A 20 7.61 -26.00 -5.38
CA ASP A 20 7.66 -24.76 -4.60
C ASP A 20 6.30 -24.45 -3.95
N LYS A 21 6.32 -23.97 -2.72
CA LYS A 21 5.18 -23.32 -2.04
C LYS A 21 5.21 -21.83 -2.37
N VAL A 22 4.18 -21.39 -3.09
CA VAL A 22 4.08 -20.03 -3.61
C VAL A 22 3.11 -19.20 -2.79
N ALA A 23 3.62 -18.14 -2.15
CA ALA A 23 2.81 -17.13 -1.48
C ALA A 23 2.47 -15.98 -2.45
N ILE A 24 1.20 -15.67 -2.62
CA ILE A 24 0.73 -14.48 -3.33
C ILE A 24 0.25 -13.47 -2.29
N LEU A 25 0.87 -12.29 -2.27
CA LEU A 25 0.42 -11.19 -1.40
C LEU A 25 -0.56 -10.33 -2.18
N ALA A 26 -1.77 -10.17 -1.63
CA ALA A 26 -2.83 -9.37 -2.23
C ALA A 26 -3.41 -8.37 -1.21
N SER A 27 -3.87 -7.22 -1.71
CA SER A 27 -4.44 -6.17 -0.88
C SER A 27 -5.80 -6.55 -0.31
N ASP A 28 -6.21 -5.90 0.76
CA ASP A 28 -7.49 -6.10 1.45
C ASP A 28 -8.69 -5.45 0.73
N VAL A 29 -9.89 -5.61 1.31
CA VAL A 29 -11.16 -5.11 0.78
C VAL A 29 -11.17 -3.58 0.58
N THR A 30 -10.39 -2.83 1.31
CA THR A 30 -10.27 -1.37 1.09
C THR A 30 -9.67 -1.04 -0.27
N ARG A 31 -9.15 -2.05 -0.96
CA ARG A 31 -8.59 -2.00 -2.31
C ARG A 31 -9.35 -2.89 -3.30
N ALA A 32 -10.61 -3.25 -3.03
CA ALA A 32 -11.44 -4.05 -3.95
C ALA A 32 -11.56 -3.41 -5.35
N TRP A 33 -11.43 -2.09 -5.44
CA TRP A 33 -11.38 -1.36 -6.71
C TRP A 33 -10.21 -1.77 -7.64
N LEU A 34 -9.22 -2.49 -7.12
CA LEU A 34 -8.12 -3.07 -7.92
C LEU A 34 -8.58 -4.22 -8.84
N LYS A 35 -9.83 -4.71 -8.70
CA LYS A 35 -10.38 -5.79 -9.53
C LYS A 35 -9.51 -7.04 -9.52
N MET A 36 -9.13 -7.47 -8.32
CA MET A 36 -8.23 -8.62 -8.12
C MET A 36 -8.85 -9.93 -8.61
N ASP A 37 -10.16 -10.03 -8.60
CA ASP A 37 -10.96 -11.10 -9.18
C ASP A 37 -10.68 -11.33 -10.68
N GLN A 38 -10.23 -10.29 -11.41
CA GLN A 38 -9.95 -10.38 -12.84
C GLN A 38 -8.53 -10.86 -13.16
N PHE A 39 -7.55 -10.57 -12.32
CA PHE A 39 -6.16 -10.91 -12.64
C PHE A 39 -5.60 -12.08 -11.81
N LEU A 40 -6.08 -12.33 -10.59
CA LEU A 40 -5.61 -13.46 -9.78
C LEU A 40 -5.83 -14.82 -10.47
N PRO A 41 -6.98 -15.11 -11.12
CA PRO A 41 -7.15 -16.36 -11.87
C PRO A 41 -6.08 -16.52 -12.98
N ILE A 42 -5.72 -15.44 -13.65
CA ILE A 42 -4.69 -15.43 -14.68
C ILE A 42 -3.33 -15.82 -14.09
N ILE A 43 -2.99 -15.29 -12.92
CA ILE A 43 -1.74 -15.61 -12.21
C ILE A 43 -1.73 -17.09 -11.83
N LEU A 44 -2.81 -17.61 -11.22
CA LEU A 44 -2.92 -19.01 -10.85
C LEU A 44 -2.76 -19.93 -12.05
N ASN A 45 -3.47 -19.64 -13.16
CA ASN A 45 -3.40 -20.45 -14.38
C ASN A 45 -1.99 -20.45 -14.98
N ASN A 46 -1.26 -19.34 -14.90
CA ASN A 46 0.16 -19.32 -15.32
C ASN A 46 1.01 -20.20 -14.39
N LEU A 47 0.88 -20.08 -13.06
CA LEU A 47 1.62 -20.92 -12.11
C LEU A 47 1.32 -22.40 -12.34
N ASN A 48 0.05 -22.77 -12.56
CA ASN A 48 -0.33 -24.15 -12.88
C ASN A 48 0.36 -24.64 -14.17
N SER A 49 0.41 -23.79 -15.20
CA SER A 49 1.08 -24.14 -16.46
C SER A 49 2.60 -24.33 -16.30
N PHE A 50 3.18 -23.77 -15.23
CA PHE A 50 4.59 -23.95 -14.87
C PHE A 50 4.82 -25.13 -13.90
N GLY A 51 3.77 -25.89 -13.59
CA GLY A 51 3.85 -27.09 -12.76
C GLY A 51 3.62 -26.86 -11.26
N ILE A 52 3.13 -25.70 -10.85
CA ILE A 52 2.75 -25.39 -9.46
C ILE A 52 1.23 -25.64 -9.32
N PRO A 53 0.77 -26.72 -8.69
CA PRO A 53 -0.66 -26.96 -8.51
C PRO A 53 -1.28 -26.05 -7.45
N ASP A 54 -2.60 -25.85 -7.50
CA ASP A 54 -3.33 -24.96 -6.59
C ASP A 54 -3.08 -25.26 -5.10
N GLN A 55 -2.88 -26.50 -4.72
CA GLN A 55 -2.57 -26.91 -3.34
C GLN A 55 -1.21 -26.41 -2.83
N ASP A 56 -0.32 -26.01 -3.71
CA ASP A 56 1.01 -25.45 -3.42
C ASP A 56 1.04 -23.91 -3.54
N ILE A 57 -0.12 -23.30 -3.86
CA ILE A 57 -0.31 -21.87 -3.94
C ILE A 57 -1.22 -21.44 -2.79
N PHE A 58 -0.87 -20.37 -2.11
CA PHE A 58 -1.74 -19.73 -1.14
C PHE A 58 -1.70 -18.21 -1.26
N LEU A 59 -2.81 -17.57 -0.90
CA LEU A 59 -2.92 -16.12 -0.86
C LEU A 59 -2.84 -15.65 0.58
N VAL A 60 -2.07 -14.59 0.82
CA VAL A 60 -2.09 -13.86 2.09
C VAL A 60 -2.72 -12.49 1.85
N ASN A 61 -3.83 -12.26 2.52
CA ASN A 61 -4.46 -10.96 2.60
C ASN A 61 -3.55 -10.01 3.40
N ALA A 62 -2.92 -9.08 2.71
CA ALA A 62 -1.95 -8.13 3.25
C ALA A 62 -2.68 -6.93 3.89
N THR A 63 -3.33 -7.19 5.04
CA THR A 63 -4.17 -6.23 5.77
C THR A 63 -3.39 -5.13 6.49
N GLY A 64 -2.10 -5.37 6.76
CA GLY A 64 -1.37 -4.50 7.70
C GLY A 64 -2.01 -4.56 9.09
N THR A 65 -2.35 -3.40 9.64
CA THR A 65 -3.06 -3.25 10.92
C THR A 65 -4.58 -3.26 10.80
N HIS A 66 -5.13 -3.41 9.58
CA HIS A 66 -6.56 -3.53 9.39
C HIS A 66 -7.07 -4.88 9.92
N ARG A 67 -8.38 -4.98 10.19
CA ARG A 67 -9.02 -6.23 10.57
C ARG A 67 -8.98 -7.29 9.45
N ALA A 68 -9.10 -8.53 9.84
CA ALA A 68 -9.28 -9.64 8.90
C ALA A 68 -10.58 -9.47 8.07
N HIS A 69 -10.57 -10.04 6.87
CA HIS A 69 -11.77 -10.16 6.04
C HIS A 69 -12.76 -11.16 6.63
N THR A 70 -14.03 -10.91 6.37
CA THR A 70 -15.06 -11.94 6.38
C THR A 70 -14.96 -12.81 5.12
N GLU A 71 -15.64 -13.96 5.10
CA GLU A 71 -15.70 -14.81 3.91
C GLU A 71 -16.34 -14.10 2.71
N ALA A 72 -17.39 -13.31 2.94
CA ALA A 72 -18.03 -12.51 1.91
C ALA A 72 -17.07 -11.45 1.33
N GLU A 73 -16.23 -10.83 2.14
CA GLU A 73 -15.23 -9.86 1.69
C GLU A 73 -14.12 -10.53 0.87
N ASN A 74 -13.73 -11.78 1.19
CA ASN A 74 -12.81 -12.53 0.35
C ASN A 74 -13.40 -12.75 -1.06
N ILE A 75 -14.70 -13.08 -1.14
CA ILE A 75 -15.41 -13.29 -2.42
C ILE A 75 -15.47 -11.97 -3.21
N ILE A 76 -15.86 -10.88 -2.56
CA ILE A 76 -15.94 -9.54 -3.19
C ILE A 76 -14.57 -9.09 -3.71
N THR A 77 -13.52 -9.35 -2.94
CA THR A 77 -12.18 -8.82 -3.22
C THR A 77 -11.40 -9.67 -4.21
N TYR A 78 -11.44 -11.00 -4.06
CA TYR A 78 -10.61 -11.92 -4.84
C TYR A 78 -11.39 -12.76 -5.86
N GLY A 79 -12.72 -12.77 -5.76
CA GLY A 79 -13.59 -13.56 -6.61
C GLY A 79 -13.84 -14.99 -6.10
N GLN A 80 -15.02 -15.52 -6.42
CA GLN A 80 -15.44 -16.88 -6.01
C GLN A 80 -14.47 -17.95 -6.52
N GLU A 81 -13.89 -17.77 -7.72
CA GLU A 81 -12.94 -18.70 -8.29
C GLU A 81 -11.71 -18.89 -7.40
N ILE A 82 -11.12 -17.80 -6.92
CA ILE A 82 -9.93 -17.83 -6.07
C ILE A 82 -10.25 -18.48 -4.72
N VAL A 83 -11.37 -18.10 -4.11
CA VAL A 83 -11.82 -18.66 -2.82
C VAL A 83 -12.00 -20.19 -2.91
N ASN A 84 -12.48 -20.69 -4.05
CA ASN A 84 -12.69 -22.13 -4.26
C ASN A 84 -11.38 -22.88 -4.58
N ARG A 85 -10.36 -22.21 -5.12
CA ARG A 85 -9.16 -22.88 -5.65
C ARG A 85 -8.03 -22.97 -4.65
N ILE A 86 -7.75 -21.87 -3.93
CA ILE A 86 -6.57 -21.78 -3.07
C ILE A 86 -6.94 -21.33 -1.66
N LYS A 87 -6.06 -21.62 -0.71
CA LYS A 87 -6.24 -21.19 0.67
C LYS A 87 -5.89 -19.70 0.82
N ILE A 88 -6.77 -18.96 1.49
CA ILE A 88 -6.59 -17.55 1.80
C ILE A 88 -6.31 -17.40 3.29
N TYR A 89 -5.14 -16.86 3.62
CA TYR A 89 -4.75 -16.56 4.98
C TYR A 89 -4.91 -15.07 5.26
N GLN A 90 -5.38 -14.75 6.46
CA GLN A 90 -5.49 -13.38 6.92
C GLN A 90 -4.22 -13.02 7.70
N HIS A 91 -3.55 -11.94 7.30
CA HIS A 91 -2.47 -11.40 8.14
C HIS A 91 -3.08 -10.79 9.41
N ASN A 92 -2.36 -10.91 10.53
CA ASN A 92 -2.69 -10.23 11.78
C ASN A 92 -1.40 -9.62 12.35
N ALA A 93 -1.30 -8.30 12.29
CA ALA A 93 -0.13 -7.56 12.74
C ALA A 93 0.12 -7.67 14.26
N TYR A 94 -0.87 -8.09 15.03
CA TYR A 94 -0.81 -8.20 16.49
C TYR A 94 -0.55 -9.64 16.99
N ASP A 95 -0.48 -10.63 16.10
CA ASP A 95 -0.24 -12.04 16.43
C ASP A 95 1.26 -12.34 16.42
N ASN A 96 1.93 -12.04 17.52
CA ASN A 96 3.38 -12.18 17.64
C ASN A 96 3.89 -13.62 17.43
N ASP A 97 3.07 -14.65 17.68
CA ASP A 97 3.45 -16.06 17.47
C ASP A 97 3.59 -16.41 15.99
N ASN A 98 2.88 -15.69 15.15
CA ASN A 98 2.87 -15.83 13.68
C ASN A 98 3.68 -14.73 12.96
N LEU A 99 4.51 -13.99 13.69
CA LEU A 99 5.50 -13.07 13.15
C LEU A 99 6.91 -13.64 13.31
N LEU A 100 7.77 -13.36 12.35
CA LEU A 100 9.19 -13.69 12.35
C LEU A 100 10.00 -12.40 12.42
N GLU A 101 10.89 -12.30 13.38
CA GLU A 101 11.86 -11.19 13.50
C GLU A 101 12.97 -11.37 12.47
N LEU A 102 13.19 -10.39 11.60
CA LEU A 102 14.23 -10.40 10.57
C LEU A 102 15.40 -9.45 10.88
N GLY A 103 15.28 -8.62 11.89
CA GLY A 103 16.30 -7.65 12.29
C GLY A 103 15.75 -6.22 12.39
N VAL A 104 16.61 -5.25 12.09
CA VAL A 104 16.31 -3.82 12.23
C VAL A 104 16.81 -3.10 10.99
N THR A 105 16.03 -2.13 10.46
CA THR A 105 16.47 -1.30 9.34
C THR A 105 17.57 -0.32 9.75
N SER A 106 18.20 0.33 8.77
CA SER A 106 19.20 1.38 9.02
C SER A 106 18.64 2.57 9.81
N ARG A 107 17.32 2.76 9.81
CA ARG A 107 16.61 3.81 10.55
C ARG A 107 16.10 3.37 11.93
N GLY A 108 16.40 2.14 12.34
CA GLY A 108 16.00 1.64 13.64
C GLY A 108 14.61 0.99 13.70
N THR A 109 13.95 0.78 12.56
CA THR A 109 12.66 0.09 12.50
C THR A 109 12.84 -1.40 12.75
N PRO A 110 12.26 -1.98 13.81
CA PRO A 110 12.31 -3.43 14.04
C PRO A 110 11.44 -4.14 13.01
N VAL A 111 11.94 -5.21 12.39
CA VAL A 111 11.27 -5.88 11.28
C VAL A 111 10.69 -7.21 11.72
N PHE A 112 9.37 -7.24 11.87
CA PHE A 112 8.58 -8.44 12.13
C PHE A 112 7.64 -8.67 10.94
N LEU A 113 7.80 -9.79 10.24
CA LEU A 113 6.98 -10.14 9.08
C LEU A 113 6.20 -11.43 9.30
N ASN A 114 5.13 -11.61 8.54
CA ASN A 114 4.30 -12.81 8.57
C ASN A 114 5.15 -14.07 8.34
N LYS A 115 5.16 -14.94 9.33
CA LYS A 115 5.99 -16.15 9.36
C LYS A 115 5.68 -17.11 8.22
N LEU A 116 4.41 -17.27 7.87
CA LEU A 116 4.01 -18.15 6.77
C LEU A 116 4.58 -17.69 5.43
N VAL A 117 4.59 -16.36 5.20
CA VAL A 117 5.18 -15.78 3.99
C VAL A 117 6.71 -15.94 3.98
N CYS A 118 7.37 -15.67 5.12
CA CYS A 118 8.81 -15.83 5.23
C CYS A 118 9.28 -17.28 5.03
N GLN A 119 8.39 -18.26 5.20
CA GLN A 119 8.67 -19.69 5.04
C GLN A 119 8.25 -20.24 3.66
N ALA A 120 7.67 -19.41 2.80
CA ALA A 120 7.35 -19.82 1.43
C ALA A 120 8.62 -19.92 0.58
N ASP A 121 8.63 -20.84 -0.39
CA ASP A 121 9.76 -20.98 -1.33
C ASP A 121 9.78 -19.82 -2.34
N LYS A 122 8.61 -19.26 -2.68
CA LYS A 122 8.45 -18.13 -3.57
C LYS A 122 7.41 -17.15 -3.07
N VAL A 123 7.72 -15.86 -3.19
CA VAL A 123 6.83 -14.76 -2.81
C VAL A 123 6.54 -13.87 -4.03
N ILE A 124 5.26 -13.77 -4.40
CA ILE A 124 4.78 -12.94 -5.48
C ILE A 124 3.97 -11.78 -4.90
N LEU A 125 4.42 -10.55 -5.15
CA LEU A 125 3.66 -9.36 -4.79
C LEU A 125 2.63 -9.04 -5.87
N THR A 126 1.41 -8.68 -5.47
CA THR A 126 0.39 -8.12 -6.36
C THR A 126 -0.18 -6.82 -5.81
N GLY A 127 -0.65 -5.94 -6.69
CA GLY A 127 -1.29 -4.71 -6.24
C GLY A 127 -1.45 -3.65 -7.33
N GLY A 128 -1.95 -2.49 -6.92
CA GLY A 128 -2.05 -1.31 -7.78
C GLY A 128 -1.25 -0.15 -7.24
N THR A 129 -0.65 0.59 -8.14
CA THR A 129 0.10 1.80 -7.81
C THR A 129 -0.80 3.03 -7.99
N VAL A 130 -0.83 3.87 -6.98
CA VAL A 130 -1.47 5.19 -6.96
C VAL A 130 -0.62 6.11 -6.10
N TYR A 131 -0.81 7.41 -6.18
CA TYR A 131 -0.17 8.34 -5.25
C TYR A 131 -0.53 8.02 -3.79
N HIS A 132 0.43 8.22 -2.91
CA HIS A 132 0.25 8.06 -1.47
C HIS A 132 0.85 9.23 -0.73
N LEU A 133 0.05 9.86 0.11
CA LEU A 133 0.34 11.14 0.76
C LEU A 133 1.71 11.20 1.49
N MET A 134 2.15 10.13 2.15
CA MET A 134 3.42 10.09 2.88
C MET A 134 4.50 9.21 2.22
N ALA A 135 4.10 8.07 1.64
CA ALA A 135 5.02 7.07 1.11
C ALA A 135 5.36 7.26 -0.38
N GLY A 136 4.99 8.40 -0.97
CA GLY A 136 5.12 8.67 -2.40
C GLY A 136 4.07 7.94 -3.22
N TYR A 137 4.10 6.61 -3.26
CA TYR A 137 3.17 5.76 -4.00
C TYR A 137 2.73 4.53 -3.19
N GLY A 138 1.57 4.00 -3.56
CA GLY A 138 1.07 2.68 -3.14
C GLY A 138 1.66 1.53 -3.96
N GLY A 139 1.16 0.32 -3.72
CA GLY A 139 1.61 -0.89 -4.42
C GLY A 139 3.03 -1.34 -4.06
N GLY A 140 3.52 -2.38 -4.77
CA GLY A 140 4.87 -2.90 -4.63
C GLY A 140 5.23 -3.29 -3.20
N ARG A 141 6.29 -2.68 -2.65
CA ARG A 141 6.77 -2.92 -1.27
C ARG A 141 5.70 -2.74 -0.21
N LYS A 142 4.58 -2.02 -0.49
CA LYS A 142 3.50 -1.88 0.48
C LYS A 142 2.73 -3.16 0.76
N SER A 143 2.80 -4.16 -0.10
CA SER A 143 2.29 -5.49 0.21
C SER A 143 3.11 -6.19 1.31
N VAL A 144 4.36 -5.77 1.49
CA VAL A 144 5.23 -6.24 2.60
C VAL A 144 5.08 -5.31 3.79
N MET A 145 5.37 -4.01 3.63
CA MET A 145 5.30 -2.98 4.66
C MET A 145 4.27 -1.90 4.26
N PRO A 146 3.12 -1.78 4.92
CA PRO A 146 2.68 -2.47 6.14
C PRO A 146 2.02 -3.85 5.92
N GLY A 147 1.75 -4.27 4.71
CA GLY A 147 0.80 -5.33 4.34
C GLY A 147 0.87 -6.62 5.14
N ILE A 148 2.08 -7.15 5.39
CA ILE A 148 2.31 -8.37 6.19
C ILE A 148 3.25 -8.13 7.37
N SER A 149 3.41 -6.87 7.79
CA SER A 149 4.29 -6.47 8.88
C SER A 149 3.56 -6.44 10.22
N GLY A 150 4.28 -6.75 11.31
CA GLY A 150 3.79 -6.60 12.67
C GLY A 150 3.55 -5.14 13.04
N ASP A 151 2.66 -4.89 14.01
CA ASP A 151 2.28 -3.55 14.44
C ASP A 151 3.48 -2.69 14.86
N LYS A 152 4.44 -3.25 15.58
CA LYS A 152 5.69 -2.56 15.99
C LYS A 152 6.50 -2.07 14.79
N THR A 153 6.54 -2.86 13.72
CA THR A 153 7.19 -2.46 12.46
C THR A 153 6.43 -1.32 11.80
N VAL A 154 5.10 -1.46 11.76
CA VAL A 154 4.21 -0.44 11.16
C VAL A 154 4.33 0.88 11.91
N GLN A 155 4.20 0.89 13.23
CA GLN A 155 4.31 2.09 14.05
C GLN A 155 5.67 2.78 13.91
N ALA A 156 6.77 2.02 14.01
CA ALA A 156 8.11 2.56 13.88
C ALA A 156 8.34 3.20 12.51
N ASN A 157 7.94 2.52 11.42
CA ASN A 157 8.05 3.09 10.08
C ASN A 157 7.13 4.31 9.90
N HIS A 158 5.86 4.23 10.28
CA HIS A 158 4.91 5.33 10.06
C HIS A 158 5.30 6.59 10.87
N SER A 159 5.92 6.44 12.04
CA SER A 159 6.44 7.55 12.83
C SER A 159 7.51 8.38 12.10
N ILE A 160 8.20 7.81 11.09
CA ILE A 160 9.16 8.52 10.24
C ILE A 160 8.48 9.62 9.41
N ALA A 161 7.15 9.53 9.21
CA ALA A 161 6.39 10.59 8.55
C ALA A 161 6.31 11.89 9.38
N MET A 162 6.58 11.82 10.69
CA MET A 162 6.66 13.01 11.51
C MET A 162 8.02 13.70 11.33
N HIS A 163 8.02 15.05 11.37
CA HIS A 163 9.26 15.80 11.33
C HIS A 163 10.16 15.41 12.52
N PRO A 164 11.48 15.22 12.36
CA PRO A 164 12.38 14.88 13.47
C PRO A 164 12.31 15.86 14.66
N GLU A 165 12.08 17.16 14.38
CA GLU A 165 11.92 18.19 15.38
C GLU A 165 10.45 18.35 15.76
N VAL A 166 10.15 18.19 17.07
CA VAL A 166 8.79 18.36 17.62
C VAL A 166 8.29 19.79 17.35
N GLY A 167 7.02 19.94 17.02
CA GLY A 167 6.39 21.22 16.70
C GLY A 167 6.42 21.56 15.21
N LYS A 168 7.06 20.75 14.36
CA LYS A 168 7.12 20.96 12.91
C LYS A 168 6.18 20.08 12.09
N GLY A 169 5.39 19.24 12.76
CA GLY A 169 4.36 18.42 12.13
C GLY A 169 4.92 17.33 11.21
N VAL A 170 4.49 17.29 9.96
CA VAL A 170 4.86 16.24 8.99
C VAL A 170 6.25 16.51 8.40
N ASN A 171 7.00 15.43 8.17
CA ASN A 171 8.29 15.48 7.48
C ASN A 171 8.08 15.91 6.02
N PRO A 172 8.65 17.04 5.57
CA PRO A 172 8.41 17.56 4.23
C PRO A 172 8.95 16.66 3.11
N LEU A 173 9.81 15.69 3.42
CA LEU A 173 10.29 14.70 2.47
C LEU A 173 9.28 13.54 2.27
N CYS A 174 8.35 13.36 3.20
CA CYS A 174 7.30 12.35 3.14
C CYS A 174 6.06 12.92 2.46
N GLN A 175 6.04 12.90 1.12
CA GLN A 175 4.95 13.47 0.33
C GLN A 175 4.59 12.61 -0.88
N ALA A 176 3.42 12.85 -1.45
CA ALA A 176 2.95 12.16 -2.65
C ALA A 176 3.92 12.34 -3.81
N GLY A 177 4.18 11.28 -4.57
CA GLY A 177 5.09 11.29 -5.72
C GLY A 177 6.58 11.26 -5.37
N ALA A 178 6.96 11.46 -4.10
CA ALA A 178 8.36 11.46 -3.68
C ALA A 178 8.82 10.04 -3.27
N THR A 179 9.88 9.54 -3.92
CA THR A 179 10.56 8.30 -3.55
C THR A 179 12.00 8.56 -3.12
N THR A 180 12.76 9.22 -3.96
CA THR A 180 14.17 9.56 -3.65
C THR A 180 14.23 10.57 -2.51
N GLY A 181 14.95 10.22 -1.44
CA GLY A 181 15.09 11.06 -0.25
C GLY A 181 13.87 11.05 0.67
N ASN A 182 12.84 10.30 0.37
CA ASN A 182 11.70 10.08 1.26
C ASN A 182 12.04 9.01 2.29
N PRO A 183 12.33 9.37 3.56
CA PRO A 183 12.84 8.41 4.52
C PRO A 183 11.84 7.32 4.89
N LEU A 184 10.54 7.61 4.86
CA LEU A 184 9.49 6.63 5.07
C LEU A 184 9.48 5.56 3.98
N HIS A 185 9.56 6.00 2.70
CA HIS A 185 9.62 5.08 1.57
C HIS A 185 10.91 4.24 1.59
N GLU A 186 12.05 4.85 1.84
CA GLU A 186 13.34 4.17 1.85
C GLU A 186 13.38 3.08 2.95
N ASP A 187 12.84 3.36 4.12
CA ASP A 187 12.70 2.38 5.20
C ASP A 187 11.75 1.23 4.82
N MET A 188 10.62 1.51 4.14
CA MET A 188 9.74 0.47 3.59
C MET A 188 10.47 -0.42 2.57
N VAL A 189 11.37 0.14 1.77
CA VAL A 189 12.21 -0.61 0.82
C VAL A 189 13.16 -1.53 1.57
N GLU A 190 13.82 -1.06 2.63
CA GLU A 190 14.70 -1.90 3.45
C GLU A 190 13.93 -3.08 4.08
N VAL A 191 12.72 -2.83 4.62
CA VAL A 191 11.87 -3.91 5.14
C VAL A 191 11.53 -4.93 4.06
N ALA A 192 11.11 -4.47 2.88
CA ALA A 192 10.78 -5.37 1.77
C ALA A 192 12.01 -6.14 1.26
N GLN A 193 13.19 -5.53 1.30
CA GLN A 193 14.44 -6.15 0.90
C GLN A 193 14.87 -7.28 1.86
N MET A 194 14.51 -7.20 3.15
CA MET A 194 14.77 -8.30 4.10
C MET A 194 13.94 -9.55 3.78
N LEU A 195 12.75 -9.41 3.22
CA LEU A 195 11.96 -10.53 2.67
C LEU A 195 12.47 -10.95 1.28
N ASN A 196 12.90 -9.98 0.48
CA ASN A 196 13.38 -10.14 -0.90
C ASN A 196 12.40 -10.92 -1.80
N PRO A 197 11.19 -10.39 -2.07
CA PRO A 197 10.20 -11.06 -2.89
C PRO A 197 10.73 -11.46 -4.26
N ASP A 198 10.30 -12.61 -4.79
CA ASP A 198 10.82 -13.19 -6.04
C ASP A 198 10.28 -12.49 -7.29
N PHE A 199 9.03 -12.00 -7.23
CA PHE A 199 8.37 -11.40 -8.38
C PHE A 199 7.28 -10.41 -7.97
N LEU A 200 7.01 -9.45 -8.86
CA LEU A 200 5.92 -8.48 -8.72
C LEU A 200 5.03 -8.52 -9.95
N ILE A 201 3.72 -8.39 -9.75
CA ILE A 201 2.75 -8.06 -10.80
C ILE A 201 1.95 -6.87 -10.30
N ASN A 202 2.08 -5.71 -10.93
CA ASN A 202 1.49 -4.48 -10.45
C ASN A 202 0.77 -3.73 -11.58
N PHE A 203 -0.23 -2.96 -11.19
CA PHE A 203 -1.15 -2.31 -12.13
C PHE A 203 -1.21 -0.81 -11.88
N ALA A 204 -1.29 -0.02 -12.96
CA ALA A 204 -1.76 1.36 -12.92
C ALA A 204 -3.15 1.43 -13.57
N TYR A 205 -4.01 2.28 -13.02
CA TYR A 205 -5.41 2.43 -13.45
C TYR A 205 -5.61 3.83 -14.03
N ASN A 206 -6.55 3.97 -14.97
CA ASN A 206 -6.97 5.28 -15.46
C ASN A 206 -8.04 5.90 -14.55
N ALA A 207 -8.48 7.11 -14.87
CA ALA A 207 -9.51 7.83 -14.12
C ALA A 207 -10.87 7.11 -14.09
N HIS A 208 -11.12 6.16 -15.01
CA HIS A 208 -12.33 5.34 -15.06
C HIS A 208 -12.20 4.02 -14.29
N GLY A 209 -11.06 3.80 -13.61
CA GLY A 209 -10.79 2.56 -12.89
C GLY A 209 -10.53 1.35 -13.79
N GLU A 210 -10.08 1.57 -15.01
CA GLU A 210 -9.69 0.51 -15.95
C GLU A 210 -8.17 0.27 -15.86
N PHE A 211 -7.72 -0.94 -16.18
CA PHE A 211 -6.30 -1.25 -16.28
C PHE A 211 -5.66 -0.43 -17.41
N ALA A 212 -4.84 0.54 -17.05
CA ALA A 212 -4.12 1.36 -18.02
C ALA A 212 -2.77 0.73 -18.38
N GLU A 213 -2.04 0.26 -17.36
CA GLU A 213 -0.73 -0.37 -17.53
C GLU A 213 -0.57 -1.56 -16.58
N VAL A 214 0.17 -2.56 -17.04
CA VAL A 214 0.54 -3.76 -16.28
C VAL A 214 2.04 -3.93 -16.34
N VAL A 215 2.69 -3.96 -15.19
CA VAL A 215 4.10 -4.25 -15.05
C VAL A 215 4.31 -5.57 -14.31
N ALA A 216 5.39 -6.28 -14.65
CA ALA A 216 5.80 -7.46 -13.90
C ALA A 216 7.34 -7.56 -13.91
N GLY A 217 7.91 -8.22 -12.90
CA GLY A 217 9.36 -8.43 -12.84
C GLY A 217 9.92 -8.27 -11.43
N ASN A 218 11.12 -7.69 -11.35
CA ASN A 218 11.76 -7.37 -10.08
C ASN A 218 10.85 -6.47 -9.24
N TRP A 219 10.66 -6.80 -7.98
CA TRP A 219 9.66 -6.16 -7.11
C TRP A 219 9.87 -4.66 -6.91
N LEU A 220 11.10 -4.17 -7.03
CA LEU A 220 11.40 -2.74 -6.89
C LEU A 220 11.36 -2.02 -8.26
N THR A 221 12.16 -2.44 -9.23
CA THR A 221 12.29 -1.72 -10.51
C THR A 221 11.03 -1.79 -11.37
N ALA A 222 10.29 -2.91 -11.33
CA ALA A 222 8.99 -2.99 -11.99
C ALA A 222 7.95 -2.09 -11.30
N TRP A 223 7.97 -2.00 -9.96
CA TRP A 223 7.12 -1.06 -9.24
C TRP A 223 7.48 0.40 -9.55
N GLU A 224 8.76 0.77 -9.59
CA GLU A 224 9.22 2.11 -9.99
C GLU A 224 8.74 2.48 -11.39
N LYS A 225 8.74 1.50 -12.30
CA LYS A 225 8.18 1.69 -13.65
C LYS A 225 6.68 1.97 -13.59
N CYS A 226 5.94 1.30 -12.70
CA CYS A 226 4.52 1.57 -12.48
C CYS A 226 4.27 2.98 -11.91
N CYS A 227 5.14 3.47 -11.02
CA CYS A 227 5.08 4.86 -10.53
C CYS A 227 5.18 5.88 -11.67
N GLN A 228 6.11 5.66 -12.62
CA GLN A 228 6.24 6.52 -13.81
C GLN A 228 4.98 6.54 -14.69
N TYR A 229 4.22 5.44 -14.74
CA TYR A 229 2.92 5.43 -15.42
C TYR A 229 1.87 6.21 -14.64
N VAL A 230 1.85 6.10 -13.31
CA VAL A 230 0.96 6.91 -12.46
C VAL A 230 1.21 8.40 -12.66
N ASP A 231 2.48 8.83 -12.74
CA ASP A 231 2.83 10.23 -13.02
C ASP A 231 2.30 10.70 -14.36
N LYS A 232 2.39 9.87 -15.40
CA LYS A 232 1.86 10.20 -16.74
C LYS A 232 0.34 10.28 -16.78
N ILE A 233 -0.36 9.48 -15.95
CA ILE A 233 -1.82 9.40 -15.95
C ILE A 233 -2.42 10.49 -15.07
N PHE A 234 -1.85 10.75 -13.89
CA PHE A 234 -2.42 11.59 -12.85
C PHE A 234 -1.58 12.82 -12.49
N GLY A 235 -0.31 12.85 -12.89
CA GLY A 235 0.56 13.99 -12.63
C GLY A 235 0.13 15.20 -13.45
N ILE A 236 -0.08 16.33 -12.77
CA ILE A 236 -0.40 17.60 -13.40
C ILE A 236 0.65 18.63 -12.99
N GLU A 237 1.37 19.14 -13.98
CA GLU A 237 2.28 20.25 -13.77
C GLU A 237 1.52 21.57 -13.63
N ILE A 238 1.80 22.30 -12.57
CA ILE A 238 1.25 23.63 -12.35
C ILE A 238 2.39 24.66 -12.45
N ASN A 239 2.21 25.66 -13.33
CA ASN A 239 3.22 26.71 -13.54
C ASN A 239 3.26 27.73 -12.40
N LYS A 240 2.20 27.83 -11.61
CA LYS A 240 2.05 28.82 -10.54
C LYS A 240 1.06 28.34 -9.50
N GLN A 241 1.44 28.43 -8.23
CA GLN A 241 0.52 28.22 -7.12
C GLN A 241 -0.53 29.36 -7.07
N ALA A 242 -1.74 29.02 -6.61
CA ALA A 242 -2.87 29.92 -6.53
C ALA A 242 -2.99 30.57 -5.13
N ASP A 243 -3.55 31.79 -5.09
CA ASP A 243 -3.89 32.45 -3.82
C ASP A 243 -5.15 31.83 -3.18
N LEU A 244 -6.03 31.22 -4.02
CA LEU A 244 -7.23 30.52 -3.61
C LEU A 244 -7.33 29.20 -4.37
N VAL A 245 -7.53 28.09 -3.65
CA VAL A 245 -7.79 26.76 -4.20
C VAL A 245 -9.13 26.27 -3.71
N ILE A 246 -10.00 25.82 -4.63
CA ILE A 246 -11.25 25.15 -4.30
C ILE A 246 -11.08 23.67 -4.63
N ALA A 247 -11.25 22.81 -3.64
CA ALA A 247 -11.01 21.38 -3.75
C ALA A 247 -12.22 20.57 -3.27
N THR A 248 -12.47 19.45 -3.96
CA THR A 248 -13.47 18.45 -3.57
C THR A 248 -12.89 17.06 -3.76
N ALA A 249 -13.31 16.09 -2.94
CA ALA A 249 -12.87 14.70 -3.06
C ALA A 249 -13.50 13.95 -4.25
N GLY A 250 -14.45 14.56 -4.95
CA GLY A 250 -15.08 13.97 -6.14
C GLY A 250 -16.27 13.05 -5.84
N GLY A 251 -16.87 13.18 -4.66
CA GLY A 251 -18.10 12.47 -4.28
C GLY A 251 -17.87 11.10 -3.64
N PHE A 252 -19.00 10.44 -3.31
CA PHE A 252 -19.00 9.12 -2.67
C PHE A 252 -18.23 8.06 -3.49
N PRO A 253 -17.45 7.18 -2.84
CA PRO A 253 -17.23 7.07 -1.39
C PRO A 253 -16.02 7.87 -0.85
N LYS A 254 -15.38 8.73 -1.66
CA LYS A 254 -14.16 9.44 -1.27
C LYS A 254 -14.41 10.58 -0.28
N ASP A 255 -15.64 11.04 -0.16
CA ASP A 255 -16.08 12.07 0.78
C ASP A 255 -17.05 11.56 1.84
N ILE A 256 -17.11 10.23 2.04
CA ILE A 256 -18.00 9.61 3.04
C ILE A 256 -17.75 10.15 4.46
N ASN A 257 -16.50 10.46 4.79
CA ASN A 257 -16.10 11.01 6.08
C ASN A 257 -14.88 11.94 5.94
N LEU A 258 -14.58 12.65 7.01
CA LEU A 258 -13.47 13.60 7.03
C LEU A 258 -12.10 12.91 6.82
N TYR A 259 -11.92 11.70 7.34
CA TYR A 259 -10.69 10.92 7.14
C TYR A 259 -10.40 10.63 5.66
N GLN A 260 -11.40 10.20 4.90
CA GLN A 260 -11.20 9.95 3.47
C GLN A 260 -11.06 11.26 2.69
N GLY A 261 -11.90 12.24 3.00
CA GLY A 261 -11.91 13.54 2.33
C GLY A 261 -10.61 14.33 2.55
N SER A 262 -10.02 14.27 3.76
CA SER A 262 -8.78 15.01 4.09
C SER A 262 -7.61 14.70 3.17
N LYS A 263 -7.57 13.52 2.55
CA LYS A 263 -6.56 13.17 1.55
C LYS A 263 -6.53 14.11 0.34
N THR A 264 -7.64 14.79 0.05
CA THR A 264 -7.73 15.81 -1.01
C THR A 264 -7.02 17.09 -0.61
N VAL A 265 -6.97 17.40 0.69
CA VAL A 265 -6.30 18.61 1.20
C VAL A 265 -4.81 18.57 0.88
N ASP A 266 -4.17 17.39 0.95
CA ASP A 266 -2.74 17.25 0.61
C ASP A 266 -2.46 17.67 -0.83
N ASN A 267 -3.31 17.26 -1.78
CA ASN A 267 -3.16 17.67 -3.17
C ASN A 267 -3.43 19.17 -3.35
N ALA A 268 -4.45 19.70 -2.68
CA ALA A 268 -4.79 21.13 -2.71
C ALA A 268 -3.68 22.00 -2.11
N TYR A 269 -3.01 21.49 -1.06
CA TYR A 269 -1.90 22.18 -0.40
C TYR A 269 -0.74 22.46 -1.37
N PHE A 270 -0.37 21.52 -2.23
CA PHE A 270 0.67 21.74 -3.24
C PHE A 270 0.29 22.78 -4.29
N ALA A 271 -0.99 22.96 -4.55
CA ALA A 271 -1.51 23.94 -5.50
C ALA A 271 -1.67 25.35 -4.88
N CYS A 272 -1.67 25.45 -3.55
CA CYS A 272 -1.92 26.70 -2.83
C CYS A 272 -0.59 27.36 -2.40
N LYS A 273 -0.48 28.69 -2.54
CA LYS A 273 0.63 29.46 -2.02
C LYS A 273 0.66 29.42 -0.49
N GLN A 274 1.84 29.60 0.09
CA GLN A 274 1.94 29.86 1.53
C GLN A 274 1.15 31.13 1.89
N GLY A 275 0.27 31.02 2.91
CA GLY A 275 -0.66 32.08 3.29
C GLY A 275 -1.89 32.20 2.39
N GLY A 276 -2.03 31.36 1.37
CA GLY A 276 -3.24 31.28 0.55
C GLY A 276 -4.39 30.58 1.26
N THR A 277 -5.54 30.51 0.58
CA THR A 277 -6.78 29.94 1.13
C THR A 277 -7.17 28.70 0.38
N ILE A 278 -7.53 27.60 1.09
CA ILE A 278 -8.13 26.40 0.54
C ILE A 278 -9.59 26.34 0.99
N ILE A 279 -10.53 26.31 0.03
CA ILE A 279 -11.92 25.99 0.30
C ILE A 279 -12.12 24.52 -0.02
N PHE A 280 -12.46 23.74 1.00
CA PHE A 280 -12.61 22.31 0.91
C PHE A 280 -14.10 21.93 1.02
N LEU A 281 -14.64 21.26 0.00
CA LEU A 281 -16.06 20.91 -0.10
C LEU A 281 -16.22 19.40 -0.05
N LEU A 282 -16.95 18.91 0.94
CA LEU A 282 -17.27 17.50 1.17
C LEU A 282 -18.74 17.35 1.58
N GLU A 283 -19.35 16.22 1.24
CA GLU A 283 -20.66 15.85 1.78
C GLU A 283 -20.56 15.33 3.21
N CYS A 284 -19.62 14.45 3.50
CA CYS A 284 -19.30 13.86 4.80
C CYS A 284 -20.51 13.35 5.59
N PRO A 285 -21.34 12.43 5.07
CA PRO A 285 -22.49 11.90 5.79
C PRO A 285 -22.09 11.25 7.13
N ASP A 286 -20.90 10.65 7.22
CA ASP A 286 -20.38 10.00 8.42
C ASP A 286 -19.15 10.75 8.96
N ILE A 287 -19.27 12.06 9.17
CA ILE A 287 -18.15 12.98 9.41
C ILE A 287 -17.20 12.53 10.54
N TYR A 288 -17.69 11.87 11.58
CA TYR A 288 -16.92 11.45 12.75
C TYR A 288 -16.35 10.02 12.65
N GLU A 289 -16.57 9.32 11.54
CA GLU A 289 -16.00 8.01 11.31
C GLU A 289 -14.65 8.08 10.55
N PRO A 290 -13.68 7.20 10.85
CA PRO A 290 -13.67 6.29 12.01
C PRO A 290 -13.32 7.03 13.31
N PRO A 291 -13.79 6.57 14.49
CA PRO A 291 -13.47 7.19 15.79
C PRO A 291 -11.98 7.29 16.08
N ALA A 292 -11.19 6.32 15.56
CA ALA A 292 -9.74 6.32 15.67
C ALA A 292 -9.12 7.57 15.05
N PHE A 293 -9.67 8.11 13.96
CA PHE A 293 -9.22 9.35 13.36
C PHE A 293 -9.76 10.57 14.09
N THR A 294 -11.06 10.60 14.42
CA THR A 294 -11.70 11.80 14.97
C THR A 294 -11.30 12.10 16.40
N GLN A 295 -10.79 11.12 17.16
CA GLN A 295 -10.21 11.37 18.47
C GLN A 295 -9.07 12.41 18.42
N TRP A 296 -8.31 12.45 17.34
CA TRP A 296 -7.21 13.38 17.15
C TRP A 296 -7.67 14.84 16.96
N LEU A 297 -8.89 15.07 16.52
CA LEU A 297 -9.48 16.40 16.34
C LEU A 297 -9.89 17.10 17.66
N ARG A 298 -9.71 16.41 18.79
CA ARG A 298 -10.07 16.94 20.13
C ARG A 298 -8.95 17.70 20.83
N PHE A 299 -7.74 17.62 20.28
CA PHE A 299 -6.60 18.34 20.82
C PHE A 299 -6.71 19.83 20.47
N GLU A 300 -6.56 20.69 21.49
CA GLU A 300 -6.52 22.15 21.32
C GLU A 300 -5.08 22.65 21.18
N ASP A 301 -4.12 21.93 21.77
CA ASP A 301 -2.70 22.22 21.68
C ASP A 301 -2.00 21.32 20.67
N ILE A 302 -1.28 21.95 19.71
CA ILE A 302 -0.60 21.22 18.64
C ILE A 302 0.58 20.39 19.15
N GLN A 303 1.24 20.79 20.24
CA GLN A 303 2.35 20.03 20.79
C GLN A 303 1.85 18.80 21.55
N GLU A 304 0.74 18.94 22.28
CA GLU A 304 0.10 17.79 22.91
C GLU A 304 -0.37 16.79 21.86
N PHE A 305 -1.02 17.27 20.80
CA PHE A 305 -1.41 16.43 19.64
C PHE A 305 -0.21 15.69 19.06
N GLU A 306 0.86 16.42 18.71
CA GLU A 306 2.03 15.83 18.09
C GLU A 306 2.73 14.80 19.00
N ASN A 307 2.83 15.07 20.30
CA ASN A 307 3.38 14.13 21.27
C ASN A 307 2.53 12.85 21.37
N ALA A 308 1.20 12.99 21.35
CA ALA A 308 0.29 11.84 21.39
C ALA A 308 0.42 10.98 20.14
N VAL A 309 0.47 11.60 18.94
CA VAL A 309 0.69 10.88 17.66
C VAL A 309 2.04 10.17 17.63
N ARG A 310 3.10 10.78 18.17
CA ARG A 310 4.44 10.14 18.25
C ARG A 310 4.46 8.95 19.19
N ALA A 311 3.65 8.97 20.25
CA ALA A 311 3.55 7.87 21.20
C ALA A 311 2.76 6.68 20.63
N ASP A 312 1.79 6.94 19.79
CA ASP A 312 0.92 5.94 19.18
C ASP A 312 0.50 6.41 17.77
N PHE A 313 1.25 5.97 16.79
CA PHE A 313 1.00 6.27 15.37
C PHE A 313 0.09 5.19 14.75
N SER A 314 -1.02 4.87 15.38
CA SER A 314 -1.99 3.86 14.94
C SER A 314 -3.19 4.43 14.17
#